data_1d69b2def0bbd6b7008f430c6bad2892
#
_entry.id   1d69b2def0bbd6b7008f430c6bad2892
#
_cell.length_a   1.000
_cell.length_b   1.000
_cell.length_c   1.000
_cell.angle_alpha   90.00
_cell.angle_beta   90.00
_cell.angle_gamma   90.00
#
_symmetry.space_group_name_H-M   'P 1'
#
loop_
_entity.id
_entity.type
_entity.pdbx_description
1 polymer ?
#
loop_
_entity_poly.entity_id
_entity_poly.type
_entity_poly.pdbx_seq_one_letter_code
_entity_poly.pdbx_strand_id
1 'polypeptide(L)'
;MQGIFISYRRQDSQSAAGRLADHLKEHLPGVPIFRDVETIEPGVDFVEAIGRALHSCGVLLAVIGPRWASAQDDAGRRRLDNPNDYTRLEIATALARADVRVIPVLVEGAQMPAGETLSDDLKALSRRNAIELTDKRWEYDVAQLVETLKKALGILPGP
;
A
#
# COMPACT_ATOMS: atom_id res chain seq x y z
N MET A 1 -7.37 -14.05 11.46
CA MET A 1 -6.04 -13.78 10.87
C MET A 1 -6.00 -12.35 10.36
N GLN A 2 -4.92 -11.65 10.63
CA GLN A 2 -4.76 -10.29 10.13
C GLN A 2 -4.57 -10.29 8.62
N GLY A 3 -5.15 -9.28 7.97
CA GLY A 3 -5.09 -9.14 6.53
C GLY A 3 -3.99 -8.20 6.05
N ILE A 4 -3.96 -8.04 4.74
CA ILE A 4 -3.04 -7.16 4.03
C ILE A 4 -3.87 -6.11 3.30
N PHE A 5 -3.51 -4.84 3.48
CA PHE A 5 -4.14 -3.72 2.78
C PHE A 5 -3.19 -3.25 1.68
N ILE A 6 -3.69 -3.20 0.44
CA ILE A 6 -2.90 -2.71 -0.70
C ILE A 6 -3.36 -1.29 -1.02
N SER A 7 -2.50 -0.33 -0.70
CA SER A 7 -2.73 1.08 -1.03
C SER A 7 -2.04 1.41 -2.34
N TYR A 8 -2.77 1.96 -3.29
CA TYR A 8 -2.23 2.33 -4.58
C TYR A 8 -3.00 3.53 -5.13
N ARG A 9 -2.37 4.24 -6.06
CA ARG A 9 -3.03 5.34 -6.75
C ARG A 9 -3.45 4.85 -8.14
N ARG A 10 -4.75 4.92 -8.45
CA ARG A 10 -5.29 4.40 -9.71
C ARG A 10 -4.60 4.95 -10.94
N GLN A 11 -4.36 6.26 -10.95
CA GLN A 11 -3.72 6.94 -12.08
C GLN A 11 -2.28 6.51 -12.29
N ASP A 12 -1.71 5.79 -11.34
CA ASP A 12 -0.29 5.45 -11.32
C ASP A 12 -0.05 3.96 -11.53
N SER A 13 -0.67 3.09 -10.72
CA SER A 13 -0.26 1.69 -10.64
C SER A 13 -1.41 0.70 -10.45
N GLN A 14 -2.58 1.00 -10.98
CA GLN A 14 -3.76 0.13 -10.84
C GLN A 14 -3.50 -1.29 -11.35
N SER A 15 -2.86 -1.42 -12.51
CA SER A 15 -2.60 -2.75 -13.11
C SER A 15 -1.62 -3.56 -12.26
N ALA A 16 -0.55 -2.94 -11.79
CA ALA A 16 0.43 -3.61 -10.94
C ALA A 16 -0.18 -4.03 -9.61
N ALA A 17 -1.01 -3.16 -9.01
CA ALA A 17 -1.69 -3.48 -7.75
C ALA A 17 -2.66 -4.64 -7.91
N GLY A 18 -3.41 -4.69 -9.02
CA GLY A 18 -4.32 -5.81 -9.30
C GLY A 18 -3.58 -7.12 -9.49
N ARG A 19 -2.49 -7.09 -10.25
CA ARG A 19 -1.65 -8.27 -10.47
C ARG A 19 -1.05 -8.77 -9.16
N LEU A 20 -0.59 -7.85 -8.33
CA LEU A 20 -0.06 -8.18 -7.01
C LEU A 20 -1.12 -8.83 -6.12
N ALA A 21 -2.32 -8.24 -6.08
CA ALA A 21 -3.41 -8.79 -5.28
C ALA A 21 -3.75 -10.23 -5.68
N ASP A 22 -3.79 -10.51 -6.98
CA ASP A 22 -4.09 -11.85 -7.48
C ASP A 22 -3.01 -12.86 -7.07
N HIS A 23 -1.74 -12.47 -7.17
CA HIS A 23 -0.63 -13.33 -6.73
C HIS A 23 -0.66 -13.59 -5.23
N LEU A 24 -0.96 -12.56 -4.43
CA LEU A 24 -1.03 -12.72 -2.98
C LEU A 24 -2.19 -13.64 -2.58
N LYS A 25 -3.34 -13.54 -3.24
CA LYS A 25 -4.46 -14.44 -2.97
C LYS A 25 -4.11 -15.89 -3.26
N GLU A 26 -3.33 -16.12 -4.31
CA GLU A 26 -2.88 -17.45 -4.69
C GLU A 26 -1.87 -18.03 -3.70
N HIS A 27 -0.89 -17.22 -3.28
CA HIS A 27 0.21 -17.68 -2.44
C HIS A 27 -0.08 -17.60 -0.94
N LEU A 28 -1.08 -16.85 -0.53
CA LEU A 28 -1.47 -16.68 0.86
C LEU A 28 -2.97 -16.98 1.03
N PRO A 29 -3.39 -18.24 0.75
CA PRO A 29 -4.80 -18.57 0.90
C PRO A 29 -5.23 -18.40 2.35
N GLY A 30 -6.41 -17.84 2.55
CA GLY A 30 -6.93 -17.59 3.88
C GLY A 30 -6.54 -16.25 4.48
N VAL A 31 -5.57 -15.53 3.90
CA VAL A 31 -5.22 -14.18 4.34
C VAL A 31 -6.14 -13.18 3.63
N PRO A 32 -6.92 -12.37 4.36
CA PRO A 32 -7.75 -11.35 3.72
C PRO A 32 -6.87 -10.31 2.99
N ILE A 33 -7.21 -10.03 1.73
CA ILE A 33 -6.52 -9.03 0.93
C ILE A 33 -7.51 -7.91 0.61
N PHE A 34 -7.20 -6.71 1.07
CA PHE A 34 -8.04 -5.53 0.84
C PHE A 34 -7.32 -4.60 -0.14
N ARG A 35 -8.03 -4.13 -1.15
CA ARG A 35 -7.53 -3.07 -2.03
C ARG A 35 -8.37 -1.84 -1.80
N ASP A 36 -7.74 -0.71 -1.67
CA ASP A 36 -8.29 0.61 -1.37
C ASP A 36 -9.74 0.64 -0.84
N VAL A 37 -10.17 1.80 -0.35
CA VAL A 37 -11.51 1.95 0.25
C VAL A 37 -12.37 2.80 -0.68
N GLU A 38 -12.55 2.35 -1.93
CA GLU A 38 -13.25 3.14 -2.93
C GLU A 38 -14.75 3.22 -2.72
N THR A 39 -15.33 2.12 -2.23
CA THR A 39 -16.76 2.03 -2.08
C THR A 39 -17.11 2.32 -0.63
N ILE A 40 -17.15 3.60 -0.29
CA ILE A 40 -17.59 4.03 1.03
C ILE A 40 -19.07 4.42 0.90
N GLU A 41 -19.89 3.85 1.78
CA GLU A 41 -21.33 4.12 1.74
C GLU A 41 -21.60 5.61 2.00
N PRO A 42 -22.65 6.16 1.33
CA PRO A 42 -23.03 7.56 1.59
C PRO A 42 -23.25 7.82 3.09
N GLY A 43 -22.73 8.94 3.56
CA GLY A 43 -22.86 9.34 4.94
C GLY A 43 -21.80 8.80 5.89
N VAL A 44 -20.97 7.85 5.44
CA VAL A 44 -19.88 7.32 6.24
C VAL A 44 -18.64 8.20 6.07
N ASP A 45 -18.00 8.55 7.20
CA ASP A 45 -16.75 9.28 7.18
C ASP A 45 -15.64 8.39 6.60
N PHE A 46 -14.96 8.85 5.54
CA PHE A 46 -13.94 8.04 4.89
C PHE A 46 -12.70 7.80 5.76
N VAL A 47 -12.39 8.69 6.69
CA VAL A 47 -11.29 8.46 7.65
C VAL A 47 -11.65 7.30 8.58
N GLU A 48 -12.89 7.23 9.04
CA GLU A 48 -13.34 6.11 9.85
C GLU A 48 -13.35 4.79 9.07
N ALA A 49 -13.76 4.85 7.80
CA ALA A 49 -13.78 3.65 6.95
C ALA A 49 -12.37 3.10 6.73
N ILE A 50 -11.39 3.97 6.49
CA ILE A 50 -9.99 3.58 6.36
C ILE A 50 -9.49 2.96 7.67
N GLY A 51 -9.79 3.59 8.80
CA GLY A 51 -9.38 3.09 10.11
C GLY A 51 -9.93 1.71 10.41
N ARG A 52 -11.20 1.46 10.05
CA ARG A 52 -11.81 0.15 10.23
C ARG A 52 -11.18 -0.92 9.36
N ALA A 53 -10.90 -0.59 8.09
CA ALA A 53 -10.23 -1.52 7.19
C ALA A 53 -8.85 -1.89 7.72
N LEU A 54 -8.09 -0.91 8.18
CA LEU A 54 -6.74 -1.14 8.73
C LEU A 54 -6.77 -1.88 10.06
N HIS A 55 -7.86 -1.79 10.82
CA HIS A 55 -7.98 -2.52 12.09
C HIS A 55 -7.88 -4.03 11.88
N SER A 56 -8.31 -4.53 10.73
CA SER A 56 -8.25 -5.96 10.39
C SER A 56 -6.94 -6.35 9.71
N CYS A 57 -6.00 -5.42 9.56
CA CYS A 57 -4.77 -5.66 8.81
C CYS A 57 -3.54 -5.61 9.70
N GLY A 58 -2.55 -6.45 9.39
CA GLY A 58 -1.23 -6.40 10.01
C GLY A 58 -0.18 -5.73 9.14
N VAL A 59 -0.46 -5.57 7.86
CA VAL A 59 0.46 -4.98 6.88
C VAL A 59 -0.31 -4.09 5.93
N LEU A 60 0.27 -2.94 5.60
CA LEU A 60 -0.16 -2.12 4.47
C LEU A 60 0.97 -2.10 3.45
N LEU A 61 0.66 -2.49 2.22
CA LEU A 61 1.59 -2.39 1.10
C LEU A 61 1.32 -1.08 0.37
N ALA A 62 2.29 -0.17 0.42
CA ALA A 62 2.19 1.11 -0.29
C ALA A 62 2.80 0.92 -1.69
N VAL A 63 1.96 0.67 -2.68
CA VAL A 63 2.40 0.44 -4.06
C VAL A 63 2.71 1.79 -4.71
N ILE A 64 3.96 1.98 -5.06
CA ILE A 64 4.48 3.24 -5.58
C ILE A 64 5.01 3.04 -7.00
N GLY A 65 4.32 3.63 -7.96
CA GLY A 65 4.76 3.66 -9.35
C GLY A 65 5.36 5.02 -9.72
N PRO A 66 5.72 5.21 -10.99
CA PRO A 66 6.44 6.42 -11.42
C PRO A 66 5.66 7.72 -11.24
N ARG A 67 4.33 7.67 -11.18
CA ARG A 67 3.49 8.86 -11.06
C ARG A 67 2.83 8.98 -9.69
N TRP A 68 3.21 8.14 -8.74
CA TRP A 68 2.59 8.13 -7.41
C TRP A 68 2.70 9.49 -6.72
N ALA A 69 3.89 10.08 -6.73
CA ALA A 69 4.14 11.36 -6.06
C ALA A 69 3.69 12.57 -6.87
N SER A 70 3.64 12.45 -8.21
CA SER A 70 3.37 13.59 -9.09
C SER A 70 1.92 13.67 -9.58
N ALA A 71 1.09 12.67 -9.29
CA ALA A 71 -0.30 12.66 -9.76
C ALA A 71 -1.05 13.92 -9.32
N GLN A 72 -1.80 14.52 -10.26
CA GLN A 72 -2.51 15.77 -10.04
C GLN A 72 -4.02 15.57 -10.10
N ASP A 73 -4.75 16.46 -9.43
CA ASP A 73 -6.21 16.53 -9.54
C ASP A 73 -6.61 17.33 -10.78
N ASP A 74 -7.92 17.49 -10.99
CA ASP A 74 -8.45 18.20 -12.16
C ASP A 74 -8.06 19.70 -12.19
N ALA A 75 -7.70 20.26 -11.04
CA ALA A 75 -7.25 21.64 -10.92
C ALA A 75 -5.73 21.79 -11.08
N GLY A 76 -5.01 20.71 -11.40
CA GLY A 76 -3.56 20.71 -11.57
C GLY A 76 -2.77 20.69 -10.27
N ARG A 77 -3.43 20.48 -9.14
CA ARG A 77 -2.74 20.39 -7.85
C ARG A 77 -2.29 18.96 -7.58
N ARG A 78 -1.11 18.81 -6.96
CA ARG A 78 -0.59 17.49 -6.60
C ARG A 78 -1.50 16.85 -5.56
N ARG A 79 -1.97 15.63 -5.84
CA ARG A 79 -2.92 14.94 -4.96
C ARG A 79 -2.37 14.72 -3.56
N LEU A 80 -1.08 14.40 -3.43
CA LEU A 80 -0.46 14.18 -2.11
C LEU A 80 -0.47 15.43 -1.23
N ASP A 81 -0.62 16.62 -1.81
CA ASP A 81 -0.69 17.85 -1.02
C ASP A 81 -2.07 18.08 -0.42
N ASN A 82 -3.07 17.33 -0.86
CA ASN A 82 -4.43 17.44 -0.32
C ASN A 82 -4.55 16.58 0.93
N PRO A 83 -4.85 17.17 2.09
CA PRO A 83 -5.02 16.39 3.34
C PRO A 83 -6.13 15.35 3.28
N ASN A 84 -7.07 15.47 2.34
CA ASN A 84 -8.17 14.52 2.16
C ASN A 84 -7.93 13.51 1.04
N ASP A 85 -6.74 13.47 0.47
CA ASP A 85 -6.40 12.47 -0.55
C ASP A 85 -6.42 11.08 0.07
N TYR A 86 -7.18 10.14 -0.52
CA TYR A 86 -7.35 8.81 0.05
C TYR A 86 -6.05 8.05 0.18
N THR A 87 -5.19 8.10 -0.83
CA THR A 87 -3.89 7.41 -0.78
C THR A 87 -3.04 7.94 0.37
N ARG A 88 -3.01 9.25 0.55
CA ARG A 88 -2.31 9.89 1.66
C ARG A 88 -2.89 9.45 3.00
N LEU A 89 -4.23 9.45 3.13
CA LEU A 89 -4.91 9.08 4.38
C LEU A 89 -4.68 7.62 4.74
N GLU A 90 -4.73 6.72 3.77
CA GLU A 90 -4.48 5.29 4.00
C GLU A 90 -3.10 5.07 4.60
N ILE A 91 -2.09 5.65 3.97
CA ILE A 91 -0.70 5.46 4.41
C ILE A 91 -0.43 6.19 5.73
N ALA A 92 -0.91 7.43 5.87
CA ALA A 92 -0.71 8.19 7.09
C ALA A 92 -1.36 7.51 8.29
N THR A 93 -2.57 6.97 8.11
CA THR A 93 -3.27 6.24 9.16
C THR A 93 -2.49 4.99 9.57
N ALA A 94 -1.97 4.25 8.60
CA ALA A 94 -1.18 3.05 8.87
C ALA A 94 0.14 3.39 9.56
N LEU A 95 0.83 4.45 9.13
CA LEU A 95 2.09 4.87 9.74
C LEU A 95 1.91 5.29 11.21
N ALA A 96 0.74 5.80 11.56
CA ALA A 96 0.43 6.20 12.94
C ALA A 96 0.10 5.02 13.85
N ARG A 97 -0.09 3.82 13.29
CA ARG A 97 -0.45 2.61 14.05
C ARG A 97 0.78 1.74 14.26
N ALA A 98 1.07 1.41 15.51
CA ALA A 98 2.22 0.56 15.83
C ALA A 98 1.99 -0.90 15.43
N ASP A 99 0.73 -1.32 15.29
CA ASP A 99 0.36 -2.70 14.98
C ASP A 99 0.24 -2.99 13.48
N VAL A 100 0.52 -2.01 12.63
CA VAL A 100 0.49 -2.18 11.17
C VAL A 100 1.88 -1.89 10.61
N ARG A 101 2.44 -2.88 9.90
CA ARG A 101 3.73 -2.68 9.22
C ARG A 101 3.47 -2.07 7.84
N VAL A 102 4.08 -0.93 7.55
CA VAL A 102 3.98 -0.29 6.24
C VAL A 102 5.20 -0.68 5.42
N ILE A 103 4.96 -1.33 4.27
CA ILE A 103 6.03 -1.77 3.37
C ILE A 103 5.85 -1.07 2.03
N PRO A 104 6.78 -0.19 1.63
CA PRO A 104 6.76 0.40 0.29
C PRO A 104 7.07 -0.68 -0.76
N VAL A 105 6.27 -0.71 -1.83
CA VAL A 105 6.45 -1.65 -2.93
C VAL A 105 6.62 -0.82 -4.20
N LEU A 106 7.82 -0.84 -4.76
CA LEU A 106 8.16 -0.05 -5.95
C LEU A 106 7.86 -0.87 -7.20
N VAL A 107 7.08 -0.30 -8.12
CA VAL A 107 6.70 -0.96 -9.37
C VAL A 107 7.05 -0.08 -10.57
N GLU A 108 7.20 -0.70 -11.73
CA GLU A 108 7.43 -0.01 -13.00
C GLU A 108 8.65 0.92 -12.98
N GLY A 109 9.68 0.52 -12.25
CA GLY A 109 10.92 1.31 -12.18
C GLY A 109 10.88 2.53 -11.29
N ALA A 110 9.84 2.67 -10.46
CA ALA A 110 9.71 3.81 -9.56
C ALA A 110 10.80 3.83 -8.50
N GLN A 111 11.13 5.04 -8.03
CA GLN A 111 12.06 5.25 -6.93
C GLN A 111 11.29 5.77 -5.72
N MET A 112 11.87 5.56 -4.53
CA MET A 112 11.26 6.10 -3.31
C MET A 112 11.23 7.62 -3.36
N PRO A 113 10.08 8.23 -3.04
CA PRO A 113 10.02 9.69 -2.92
C PRO A 113 10.95 10.20 -1.84
N ALA A 114 11.61 11.32 -2.07
CA ALA A 114 12.43 11.96 -1.06
C ALA A 114 11.55 12.48 0.07
N GLY A 115 12.01 12.33 1.32
CA GLY A 115 11.22 12.73 2.49
C GLY A 115 10.81 14.20 2.48
N GLU A 116 11.65 15.06 1.93
CA GLU A 116 11.39 16.51 1.82
C GLU A 116 10.23 16.84 0.85
N THR A 117 9.86 15.90 -0.03
CA THR A 117 8.73 16.09 -0.94
C THR A 117 7.43 15.57 -0.36
N LEU A 118 7.47 14.96 0.81
CA LEU A 118 6.32 14.37 1.47
C LEU A 118 5.82 15.27 2.60
N SER A 119 4.51 15.27 2.83
CA SER A 119 3.91 15.94 3.98
C SER A 119 4.40 15.29 5.29
N ASP A 120 4.27 16.02 6.39
CA ASP A 120 4.77 15.54 7.69
C ASP A 120 4.18 14.19 8.09
N ASP A 121 2.93 13.94 7.76
CA ASP A 121 2.25 12.69 8.08
C ASP A 121 2.70 11.51 7.22
N LEU A 122 3.46 11.76 6.14
CA LEU A 122 3.98 10.72 5.25
C LEU A 122 5.50 10.58 5.32
N LYS A 123 6.20 11.47 6.01
CA LYS A 123 7.67 11.47 6.01
C LYS A 123 8.29 10.16 6.46
N ALA A 124 7.66 9.48 7.41
CA ALA A 124 8.18 8.21 7.91
C ALA A 124 8.22 7.13 6.83
N LEU A 125 7.39 7.25 5.77
CA LEU A 125 7.40 6.31 4.65
C LEU A 125 8.77 6.28 3.97
N SER A 126 9.42 7.43 3.81
CA SER A 126 10.71 7.54 3.13
C SER A 126 11.84 6.81 3.87
N ARG A 127 11.63 6.47 5.14
CA ARG A 127 12.62 5.75 5.96
C ARG A 127 12.35 4.26 6.05
N ARG A 128 11.31 3.76 5.38
CA ARG A 128 10.99 2.34 5.36
C ARG A 128 11.75 1.66 4.24
N ASN A 129 12.26 0.47 4.52
CA ASN A 129 12.87 -0.35 3.50
C ASN A 129 11.81 -0.75 2.47
N ALA A 130 12.11 -0.53 1.20
CA ALA A 130 11.21 -0.88 0.11
C ALA A 130 11.60 -2.21 -0.53
N ILE A 131 10.61 -2.85 -1.14
CA ILE A 131 10.87 -3.99 -2.03
C ILE A 131 10.48 -3.56 -3.44
N GLU A 132 11.29 -3.95 -4.43
CA GLU A 132 11.01 -3.64 -5.83
C GLU A 132 10.44 -4.85 -6.54
N LEU A 133 9.37 -4.63 -7.32
CA LEU A 133 8.80 -5.66 -8.20
C LEU A 133 9.06 -5.25 -9.64
N THR A 134 9.82 -6.08 -10.37
CA THR A 134 10.16 -5.80 -11.77
C THR A 134 9.36 -6.73 -12.67
N ASP A 135 9.05 -6.29 -13.90
CA ASP A 135 8.34 -7.14 -14.85
C ASP A 135 9.17 -8.36 -15.24
N LYS A 136 10.48 -8.19 -15.37
CA LYS A 136 11.37 -9.28 -15.77
C LYS A 136 11.49 -10.39 -14.74
N ARG A 137 11.35 -10.05 -13.44
CA ARG A 137 11.54 -10.98 -12.35
C ARG A 137 10.32 -11.00 -11.44
N TRP A 138 9.16 -10.72 -11.99
CA TRP A 138 7.93 -10.54 -11.20
C TRP A 138 7.69 -11.68 -10.22
N GLU A 139 7.74 -12.93 -10.71
CA GLU A 139 7.45 -14.07 -9.86
C GLU A 139 8.49 -14.24 -8.75
N TYR A 140 9.77 -14.03 -9.06
CA TYR A 140 10.81 -14.06 -8.05
C TYR A 140 10.62 -12.95 -7.02
N ASP A 141 10.37 -11.72 -7.50
CA ASP A 141 10.22 -10.57 -6.62
C ASP A 141 8.99 -10.72 -5.72
N VAL A 142 7.88 -11.20 -6.26
CA VAL A 142 6.67 -11.44 -5.45
C VAL A 142 6.91 -12.57 -4.44
N ALA A 143 7.67 -13.61 -4.80
CA ALA A 143 8.00 -14.67 -3.86
C ALA A 143 8.80 -14.13 -2.66
N GLN A 144 9.71 -13.20 -2.89
CA GLN A 144 10.44 -12.53 -1.81
C GLN A 144 9.50 -11.73 -0.92
N LEU A 145 8.56 -11.00 -1.52
CA LEU A 145 7.56 -10.26 -0.76
C LEU A 145 6.68 -11.20 0.06
N VAL A 146 6.24 -12.31 -0.52
CA VAL A 146 5.41 -13.31 0.19
C VAL A 146 6.14 -13.83 1.44
N GLU A 147 7.44 -14.11 1.33
CA GLU A 147 8.22 -14.56 2.50
C GLU A 147 8.28 -13.47 3.58
N THR A 148 8.45 -12.22 3.18
CA THR A 148 8.42 -11.10 4.12
C THR A 148 7.06 -10.99 4.79
N LEU A 149 5.98 -11.13 4.02
CA LEU A 149 4.62 -11.06 4.54
C LEU A 149 4.31 -12.18 5.53
N LYS A 150 4.77 -13.40 5.25
CA LYS A 150 4.60 -14.52 6.18
C LYS A 150 5.26 -14.20 7.51
N LYS A 151 6.45 -13.66 7.50
CA LYS A 151 7.14 -13.28 8.73
C LYS A 151 6.40 -12.16 9.46
N ALA A 152 5.96 -11.13 8.73
CA ALA A 152 5.27 -9.98 9.31
C ALA A 152 3.93 -10.37 9.95
N LEU A 153 3.23 -11.34 9.35
CA LEU A 153 1.93 -11.80 9.83
C LEU A 153 2.02 -12.98 10.81
N GLY A 154 3.22 -13.47 11.08
CA GLY A 154 3.40 -14.62 11.98
C GLY A 154 2.90 -15.91 11.40
N ILE A 155 2.87 -16.06 10.07
CA ILE A 155 2.46 -17.30 9.42
C ILE A 155 3.64 -18.26 9.41
N LEU A 156 3.46 -19.42 10.05
CA LEU A 156 4.52 -20.42 10.11
C LEU A 156 4.69 -21.08 8.74
N PRO A 157 5.93 -21.40 8.34
CA PRO A 157 6.14 -22.19 7.13
C PRO A 157 5.47 -23.55 7.28
N GLY A 158 4.95 -24.07 6.16
CA GLY A 158 4.35 -25.39 6.14
C GLY A 158 5.36 -26.48 6.50
N PRO A 159 4.87 -27.62 6.93
CA PRO A 159 5.77 -28.74 7.26
C PRO A 159 6.55 -29.24 6.06
#